data_942f970a28a825e15ef7cb34459d1e6b
#
_entry.id   942f970a28a825e15ef7cb34459d1e6b
#
_cell.length_a   1.000
_cell.length_b   1.000
_cell.length_c   1.000
_cell.angle_alpha   90.00
_cell.angle_beta   90.00
_cell.angle_gamma   90.00
#
_symmetry.space_group_name_H-M   'P 1'
#
loop_
_entity.id
_entity.type
_entity.pdbx_description
1 polymer ?
#
loop_
_entity_poly.entity_id
_entity_poly.type
_entity_poly.pdbx_seq_one_letter_code
_entity_poly.pdbx_strand_id
1 'polypeptide(L)'
;MNAVEITSFGAPSVLQLGARPDAVAGAGEVLIKVTASGINRPDVLQRSGLYPVPPGASDLPGLEVAGTIVGGDAAAMQTAGFKLGDRVCALVAGGGYAQLCAAPVGQCLPVPKGLTDIEAACLPETFFTVWSNVFDRARLQPGETLLVQGGTSGIGVTAIQLAKALGSTVIATAGSDEKCAACLTLGADYAINYKTQDFVQEIKRITSDAAANAQANAADKTASPGVPHGNAGQGGMLSNAPVAGVNVILDMVAGDYVAREIECLAEDGRLVIIAVQGGVDAKFNAGLVLRRRLQITGSTLRPRSIAFKTAIAQALLKNVWPLIEAGKIKTVIHSVFAPQDAAKAHALMETNQHIGKIVLDWSKA
;
A
#
# COMPACT_ATOMS: atom_id res chain seq x y z
N MET A 1 4.18 -21.77 -22.54
CA MET A 1 3.09 -21.06 -21.88
C MET A 1 2.68 -19.80 -22.63
N ASN A 2 1.45 -19.32 -22.47
CA ASN A 2 1.08 -17.98 -22.90
C ASN A 2 1.51 -16.95 -21.85
N ALA A 3 1.99 -15.78 -22.32
CA ALA A 3 2.38 -14.66 -21.48
C ALA A 3 2.08 -13.32 -22.17
N VAL A 4 1.85 -12.26 -21.41
CA VAL A 4 1.76 -10.90 -21.94
C VAL A 4 3.13 -10.27 -21.93
N GLU A 5 3.62 -9.94 -23.12
CA GLU A 5 4.96 -9.38 -23.34
C GLU A 5 4.91 -7.88 -23.55
N ILE A 6 6.01 -7.21 -23.22
CA ILE A 6 6.30 -5.82 -23.62
C ILE A 6 7.14 -5.90 -24.88
N THR A 7 6.52 -5.74 -26.07
CA THR A 7 7.22 -5.89 -27.35
C THR A 7 8.19 -4.73 -27.64
N SER A 8 7.93 -3.58 -27.05
CA SER A 8 8.80 -2.38 -27.03
C SER A 8 8.35 -1.46 -25.91
N PHE A 9 9.19 -0.51 -25.48
CA PHE A 9 8.72 0.49 -24.52
C PHE A 9 7.76 1.48 -25.20
N GLY A 10 6.66 1.82 -24.48
CA GLY A 10 5.71 2.79 -25.03
C GLY A 10 4.29 2.71 -24.45
N ALA A 11 3.32 3.02 -25.31
CA ALA A 11 1.89 3.06 -25.01
C ALA A 11 1.33 1.67 -24.65
N PRO A 12 0.12 1.56 -24.06
CA PRO A 12 -0.47 0.27 -23.69
C PRO A 12 -0.51 -0.79 -24.78
N SER A 13 -0.64 -0.40 -26.05
CA SER A 13 -0.71 -1.30 -27.22
C SER A 13 0.53 -2.18 -27.42
N VAL A 14 1.67 -1.89 -26.77
CA VAL A 14 2.88 -2.72 -26.84
C VAL A 14 2.77 -4.00 -25.99
N LEU A 15 1.73 -4.11 -25.15
CA LEU A 15 1.42 -5.34 -24.41
C LEU A 15 0.69 -6.31 -25.34
N GLN A 16 1.31 -7.45 -25.61
CA GLN A 16 0.76 -8.47 -26.49
C GLN A 16 0.82 -9.85 -25.85
N LEU A 17 -0.26 -10.60 -25.98
CA LEU A 17 -0.29 -12.01 -25.58
C LEU A 17 0.47 -12.84 -26.61
N GLY A 18 1.46 -13.60 -26.18
CA GLY A 18 2.31 -14.43 -27.02
C GLY A 18 2.75 -15.73 -26.36
N ALA A 19 3.32 -16.63 -27.14
CA ALA A 19 3.89 -17.87 -26.64
C ALA A 19 5.33 -17.66 -26.14
N ARG A 20 5.63 -18.10 -24.93
CA ARG A 20 6.95 -18.06 -24.31
C ARG A 20 7.31 -19.46 -23.79
N PRO A 21 8.62 -19.78 -23.63
CA PRO A 21 9.01 -20.96 -22.89
C PRO A 21 8.37 -20.99 -21.51
N ASP A 22 8.07 -22.17 -21.00
CA ASP A 22 7.54 -22.32 -19.65
C ASP A 22 8.53 -21.78 -18.63
N ALA A 23 7.99 -21.14 -17.58
CA ALA A 23 8.81 -20.71 -16.46
C ALA A 23 9.39 -21.93 -15.73
N VAL A 24 10.62 -21.81 -15.25
CA VAL A 24 11.31 -22.87 -14.51
C VAL A 24 11.64 -22.30 -13.12
N ALA A 25 11.18 -22.99 -12.08
CA ALA A 25 11.52 -22.64 -10.71
C ALA A 25 12.95 -23.06 -10.38
N GLY A 26 13.72 -22.14 -9.81
CA GLY A 26 15.07 -22.38 -9.30
C GLY A 26 15.08 -22.92 -7.87
N ALA A 27 16.29 -23.03 -7.29
CA ALA A 27 16.45 -23.38 -5.88
C ALA A 27 15.74 -22.35 -4.97
N GLY A 28 14.96 -22.82 -4.00
CA GLY A 28 14.18 -21.98 -3.09
C GLY A 28 12.91 -21.37 -3.72
N GLU A 29 12.53 -21.80 -4.93
CA GLU A 29 11.34 -21.29 -5.63
C GLU A 29 10.27 -22.37 -5.82
N VAL A 30 9.05 -21.94 -5.95
CA VAL A 30 7.91 -22.74 -6.42
C VAL A 30 7.49 -22.30 -7.81
N LEU A 31 6.93 -23.23 -8.58
CA LEU A 31 6.25 -22.93 -9.84
C LEU A 31 4.75 -22.85 -9.59
N ILE A 32 4.16 -21.71 -9.86
CA ILE A 32 2.74 -21.44 -9.70
C ILE A 32 2.07 -21.49 -11.06
N LYS A 33 1.03 -22.33 -11.21
CA LYS A 33 0.06 -22.20 -12.28
C LYS A 33 -0.86 -21.02 -11.93
N VAL A 34 -0.69 -19.93 -12.65
CA VAL A 34 -1.33 -18.66 -12.34
C VAL A 34 -2.82 -18.71 -12.76
N THR A 35 -3.69 -18.39 -11.83
CA THR A 35 -5.13 -18.17 -12.08
C THR A 35 -5.43 -16.68 -12.25
N ALA A 36 -4.74 -15.81 -11.51
CA ALA A 36 -4.93 -14.37 -11.58
C ALA A 36 -3.65 -13.59 -11.28
N SER A 37 -3.52 -12.40 -11.88
CA SER A 37 -2.42 -11.45 -11.65
C SER A 37 -2.95 -10.06 -11.39
N GLY A 38 -2.47 -9.40 -10.34
CA GLY A 38 -2.79 -8.00 -10.08
C GLY A 38 -2.00 -7.05 -10.98
N ILE A 39 -2.63 -5.97 -11.43
CA ILE A 39 -1.96 -4.89 -12.17
C ILE A 39 -1.55 -3.79 -11.19
N ASN A 40 -0.32 -3.29 -11.35
CA ASN A 40 0.26 -2.29 -10.48
C ASN A 40 0.91 -1.15 -11.26
N ARG A 41 1.05 0.02 -10.66
CA ARG A 41 1.71 1.17 -11.32
C ARG A 41 3.13 0.86 -11.79
N PRO A 42 3.97 0.10 -11.07
CA PRO A 42 5.27 -0.33 -11.58
C PRO A 42 5.23 -1.12 -12.88
N ASP A 43 4.16 -1.90 -13.16
CA ASP A 43 4.01 -2.62 -14.42
C ASP A 43 3.84 -1.63 -15.59
N VAL A 44 3.07 -0.55 -15.37
CA VAL A 44 2.92 0.55 -16.34
C VAL A 44 4.26 1.27 -16.56
N LEU A 45 5.01 1.52 -15.50
CA LEU A 45 6.33 2.15 -15.58
C LEU A 45 7.34 1.24 -16.27
N GLN A 46 7.33 -0.07 -16.03
CA GLN A 46 8.18 -1.04 -16.73
C GLN A 46 7.85 -1.02 -18.22
N ARG A 47 6.56 -1.09 -18.58
CA ARG A 47 6.12 -0.99 -19.97
C ARG A 47 6.61 0.29 -20.67
N SER A 48 6.64 1.39 -19.92
CA SER A 48 7.09 2.71 -20.42
C SER A 48 8.62 2.88 -20.42
N GLY A 49 9.40 1.87 -19.96
CA GLY A 49 10.86 1.96 -19.88
C GLY A 49 11.37 2.75 -18.67
N LEU A 50 10.49 3.14 -17.73
CA LEU A 50 10.82 3.98 -16.58
C LEU A 50 11.08 3.19 -15.29
N TYR A 51 10.92 1.88 -15.31
CA TYR A 51 11.14 1.00 -14.16
C TYR A 51 11.89 -0.25 -14.58
N PRO A 52 13.23 -0.26 -14.47
CA PRO A 52 14.05 -1.35 -14.96
C PRO A 52 13.81 -2.65 -14.18
N VAL A 53 13.92 -3.75 -14.90
CA VAL A 53 13.84 -5.10 -14.31
C VAL A 53 15.11 -5.36 -13.50
N PRO A 54 15.00 -5.82 -12.24
CA PRO A 54 16.16 -6.19 -11.45
C PRO A 54 16.96 -7.34 -12.10
N PRO A 55 18.27 -7.37 -11.96
CA PRO A 55 19.09 -8.48 -12.47
C PRO A 55 18.58 -9.84 -11.97
N GLY A 56 18.41 -10.80 -12.89
CA GLY A 56 17.94 -12.15 -12.60
C GLY A 56 16.42 -12.31 -12.47
N ALA A 57 15.65 -11.22 -12.50
CA ALA A 57 14.19 -11.30 -12.55
C ALA A 57 13.68 -11.51 -13.97
N SER A 58 12.47 -12.05 -14.11
CA SER A 58 11.79 -12.21 -15.40
C SER A 58 11.60 -10.85 -16.09
N ASP A 59 11.80 -10.79 -17.41
CA ASP A 59 11.53 -9.64 -18.26
C ASP A 59 10.03 -9.37 -18.43
N LEU A 60 9.19 -10.40 -18.21
CA LEU A 60 7.74 -10.26 -18.25
C LEU A 60 7.24 -9.38 -17.08
N PRO A 61 6.24 -8.52 -17.31
CA PRO A 61 5.62 -7.72 -16.24
C PRO A 61 4.82 -8.59 -15.26
N GLY A 62 4.25 -7.95 -14.25
CA GLY A 62 3.45 -8.58 -13.21
C GLY A 62 4.23 -8.88 -11.95
N LEU A 63 3.87 -8.17 -10.87
CA LEU A 63 4.57 -8.21 -9.58
C LEU A 63 3.85 -9.05 -8.53
N GLU A 64 2.66 -9.53 -8.82
CA GLU A 64 1.87 -10.37 -7.92
C GLU A 64 1.00 -11.35 -8.70
N VAL A 65 0.82 -12.52 -8.12
CA VAL A 65 0.01 -13.60 -8.69
C VAL A 65 -0.77 -14.33 -7.60
N ALA A 66 -1.85 -15.01 -8.01
CA ALA A 66 -2.47 -16.09 -7.24
C ALA A 66 -2.72 -17.28 -8.15
N GLY A 67 -2.63 -18.48 -7.58
CA GLY A 67 -2.82 -19.72 -8.30
C GLY A 67 -2.43 -20.94 -7.48
N THR A 68 -2.09 -22.03 -8.16
CA THR A 68 -1.81 -23.33 -7.55
C THR A 68 -0.35 -23.70 -7.75
N ILE A 69 0.32 -24.20 -6.71
CA ILE A 69 1.68 -24.73 -6.80
C ILE A 69 1.66 -26.04 -7.62
N VAL A 70 2.40 -26.05 -8.73
CA VAL A 70 2.49 -27.21 -9.64
C VAL A 70 3.90 -27.81 -9.72
N GLY A 71 4.89 -27.19 -9.10
CA GLY A 71 6.28 -27.65 -9.10
C GLY A 71 7.18 -26.78 -8.25
N GLY A 72 8.50 -27.03 -8.32
CA GLY A 72 9.53 -26.25 -7.66
C GLY A 72 10.41 -27.04 -6.71
N ASP A 73 11.14 -26.34 -5.83
CA ASP A 73 12.05 -26.93 -4.85
C ASP A 73 11.27 -27.62 -3.72
N ALA A 74 11.26 -28.96 -3.73
CA ALA A 74 10.50 -29.77 -2.77
C ALA A 74 10.97 -29.56 -1.32
N ALA A 75 12.28 -29.39 -1.08
CA ALA A 75 12.83 -29.17 0.25
C ALA A 75 12.45 -27.79 0.80
N ALA A 76 12.51 -26.76 -0.05
CA ALA A 76 12.09 -25.42 0.32
C ALA A 76 10.57 -25.35 0.59
N MET A 77 9.75 -26.02 -0.24
CA MET A 77 8.30 -26.13 -0.01
C MET A 77 7.99 -26.78 1.34
N GLN A 78 8.61 -27.92 1.63
CA GLN A 78 8.40 -28.63 2.89
C GLN A 78 8.78 -27.78 4.11
N THR A 79 9.91 -27.05 4.03
CA THR A 79 10.36 -26.16 5.09
C THR A 79 9.37 -25.01 5.33
N ALA A 80 8.77 -24.49 4.27
CA ALA A 80 7.79 -23.41 4.34
C ALA A 80 6.35 -23.89 4.63
N GLY A 81 6.13 -25.20 4.73
CA GLY A 81 4.81 -25.80 4.98
C GLY A 81 3.88 -25.86 3.77
N PHE A 82 4.45 -25.78 2.56
CA PHE A 82 3.71 -25.90 1.30
C PHE A 82 3.90 -27.29 0.64
N LYS A 83 2.97 -27.65 -0.21
CA LYS A 83 2.99 -28.85 -1.06
C LYS A 83 2.37 -28.56 -2.43
N LEU A 84 2.58 -29.50 -3.36
CA LEU A 84 1.89 -29.47 -4.65
C LEU A 84 0.37 -29.46 -4.47
N GLY A 85 -0.30 -28.63 -5.26
CA GLY A 85 -1.74 -28.43 -5.21
C GLY A 85 -2.20 -27.35 -4.24
N ASP A 86 -1.34 -26.79 -3.39
CA ASP A 86 -1.72 -25.71 -2.49
C ASP A 86 -2.02 -24.42 -3.28
N ARG A 87 -3.08 -23.73 -2.91
CA ARG A 87 -3.44 -22.41 -3.44
C ARG A 87 -2.67 -21.34 -2.70
N VAL A 88 -1.96 -20.51 -3.46
CA VAL A 88 -1.12 -19.43 -2.91
C VAL A 88 -1.32 -18.12 -3.65
N CYS A 89 -1.01 -17.02 -2.99
CA CYS A 89 -0.68 -15.74 -3.62
C CYS A 89 0.77 -15.39 -3.32
N ALA A 90 1.45 -14.71 -4.24
CA ALA A 90 2.87 -14.44 -4.12
C ALA A 90 3.25 -13.06 -4.65
N LEU A 91 4.18 -12.40 -3.93
CA LEU A 91 4.91 -11.24 -4.44
C LEU A 91 6.09 -11.72 -5.28
N VAL A 92 6.19 -11.23 -6.52
CA VAL A 92 7.27 -11.59 -7.45
C VAL A 92 7.99 -10.36 -7.99
N ALA A 93 9.17 -10.54 -8.54
CA ALA A 93 9.94 -9.44 -9.12
C ALA A 93 9.66 -9.22 -10.62
N GLY A 94 8.76 -9.99 -11.20
CA GLY A 94 8.34 -10.05 -12.59
C GLY A 94 7.78 -11.42 -12.92
N GLY A 95 7.26 -11.62 -14.14
CA GLY A 95 6.75 -12.92 -14.60
C GLY A 95 5.29 -13.19 -14.25
N GLY A 96 4.61 -12.28 -13.54
CA GLY A 96 3.23 -12.50 -13.11
C GLY A 96 2.22 -12.47 -14.27
N TYR A 97 2.55 -11.86 -15.40
CA TYR A 97 1.66 -11.83 -16.57
C TYR A 97 1.89 -13.05 -17.47
N ALA A 98 1.80 -14.24 -16.90
CA ALA A 98 1.98 -15.50 -17.60
C ALA A 98 1.15 -16.62 -16.96
N GLN A 99 0.94 -17.71 -17.71
CA GLN A 99 0.24 -18.91 -17.20
C GLN A 99 1.02 -19.67 -16.12
N LEU A 100 2.36 -19.53 -16.14
CA LEU A 100 3.27 -20.12 -15.13
C LEU A 100 4.20 -19.03 -14.61
N CYS A 101 4.39 -18.96 -13.29
CA CYS A 101 5.27 -18.00 -12.65
C CYS A 101 6.13 -18.70 -11.59
N ALA A 102 7.45 -18.50 -11.65
CA ALA A 102 8.35 -18.90 -10.59
C ALA A 102 8.35 -17.85 -9.47
N ALA A 103 8.22 -18.28 -8.23
CA ALA A 103 8.16 -17.40 -7.06
C ALA A 103 9.03 -17.92 -5.93
N PRO A 104 9.84 -17.07 -5.25
CA PRO A 104 10.53 -17.47 -4.03
C PRO A 104 9.53 -17.99 -2.99
N VAL A 105 9.75 -19.18 -2.47
CA VAL A 105 8.80 -19.83 -1.55
C VAL A 105 8.49 -18.98 -0.32
N GLY A 106 9.48 -18.24 0.20
CA GLY A 106 9.29 -17.32 1.34
C GLY A 106 8.45 -16.09 1.06
N GLN A 107 8.11 -15.80 -0.21
CA GLN A 107 7.23 -14.71 -0.62
C GLN A 107 5.82 -15.21 -1.00
N CYS A 108 5.59 -16.52 -0.87
CA CYS A 108 4.27 -17.13 -1.04
C CYS A 108 3.50 -17.11 0.28
N LEU A 109 2.21 -16.85 0.18
CA LEU A 109 1.26 -16.88 1.28
C LEU A 109 0.09 -17.78 0.89
N PRO A 110 -0.49 -18.55 1.80
CA PRO A 110 -1.70 -19.31 1.48
C PRO A 110 -2.82 -18.34 1.10
N VAL A 111 -3.64 -18.70 0.14
CA VAL A 111 -4.86 -17.92 -0.17
C VAL A 111 -5.72 -17.87 1.10
N PRO A 112 -6.10 -16.67 1.61
CA PRO A 112 -6.95 -16.57 2.78
C PRO A 112 -8.26 -17.34 2.60
N LYS A 113 -8.75 -17.98 3.66
CA LYS A 113 -10.01 -18.72 3.61
C LYS A 113 -11.15 -17.81 3.18
N GLY A 114 -11.97 -18.30 2.25
CA GLY A 114 -13.11 -17.57 1.71
C GLY A 114 -12.79 -16.68 0.51
N LEU A 115 -11.52 -16.44 0.16
CA LEU A 115 -11.17 -15.68 -1.03
C LEU A 115 -11.01 -16.57 -2.27
N THR A 116 -11.41 -16.02 -3.41
CA THR A 116 -11.07 -16.52 -4.74
C THR A 116 -9.62 -16.19 -5.10
N ASP A 117 -9.06 -16.82 -6.14
CA ASP A 117 -7.71 -16.48 -6.63
C ASP A 117 -7.65 -15.05 -7.21
N ILE A 118 -8.75 -14.58 -7.81
CA ILE A 118 -8.85 -13.19 -8.30
C ILE A 118 -8.71 -12.19 -7.15
N GLU A 119 -9.36 -12.43 -6.02
CA GLU A 119 -9.24 -11.61 -4.82
C GLU A 119 -7.84 -11.75 -4.21
N ALA A 120 -7.30 -12.96 -4.11
CA ALA A 120 -5.99 -13.21 -3.54
C ALA A 120 -4.84 -12.58 -4.35
N ALA A 121 -4.97 -12.49 -5.69
CA ALA A 121 -4.01 -11.81 -6.55
C ALA A 121 -3.92 -10.29 -6.33
N CYS A 122 -4.82 -9.71 -5.53
CA CYS A 122 -4.81 -8.29 -5.17
C CYS A 122 -4.03 -7.98 -3.89
N LEU A 123 -3.54 -9.01 -3.18
CA LEU A 123 -2.97 -8.85 -1.85
C LEU A 123 -1.45 -8.56 -1.86
N PRO A 124 -0.60 -9.33 -2.59
CA PRO A 124 0.83 -9.30 -2.33
C PRO A 124 1.46 -7.92 -2.50
N GLU A 125 1.33 -7.27 -3.65
CA GLU A 125 2.04 -6.01 -3.93
C GLU A 125 1.61 -4.90 -2.97
N THR A 126 0.33 -4.75 -2.71
CA THR A 126 -0.19 -3.67 -1.89
C THR A 126 0.03 -3.92 -0.39
N PHE A 127 -0.18 -5.15 0.07
CA PHE A 127 -0.04 -5.47 1.49
C PHE A 127 1.42 -5.49 1.93
N PHE A 128 2.33 -6.05 1.13
CA PHE A 128 3.77 -5.98 1.41
C PHE A 128 4.27 -4.53 1.43
N THR A 129 3.81 -3.71 0.47
CA THR A 129 4.19 -2.30 0.40
C THR A 129 3.67 -1.52 1.60
N VAL A 130 2.39 -1.65 1.94
CA VAL A 130 1.80 -0.94 3.08
C VAL A 130 2.42 -1.40 4.39
N TRP A 131 2.55 -2.71 4.60
CA TRP A 131 3.14 -3.24 5.84
C TRP A 131 4.55 -2.72 6.06
N SER A 132 5.43 -2.90 5.07
CA SER A 132 6.83 -2.50 5.20
C SER A 132 7.03 -0.99 5.35
N ASN A 133 6.12 -0.16 4.86
CA ASN A 133 6.25 1.28 4.91
C ASN A 133 5.53 1.92 6.10
N VAL A 134 4.28 1.52 6.35
CA VAL A 134 3.47 2.12 7.41
C VAL A 134 3.80 1.52 8.78
N PHE A 135 3.95 0.18 8.86
CA PHE A 135 4.13 -0.50 10.15
C PHE A 135 5.60 -0.77 10.48
N ASP A 136 6.40 -1.28 9.55
CA ASP A 136 7.82 -1.57 9.84
C ASP A 136 8.67 -0.29 9.83
N ARG A 137 8.56 0.55 8.79
CA ARG A 137 9.40 1.75 8.61
C ARG A 137 8.89 2.93 9.40
N ALA A 138 7.65 3.35 9.19
CA ALA A 138 7.05 4.47 9.92
C ALA A 138 6.59 4.10 11.33
N ARG A 139 6.46 2.82 11.65
CA ARG A 139 6.09 2.33 12.97
C ARG A 139 4.79 2.95 13.50
N LEU A 140 3.77 3.02 12.63
CA LEU A 140 2.44 3.50 13.01
C LEU A 140 1.92 2.68 14.21
N GLN A 141 1.49 3.37 15.26
CA GLN A 141 0.97 2.77 16.48
C GLN A 141 -0.56 2.93 16.57
N PRO A 142 -1.25 2.04 17.30
CA PRO A 142 -2.65 2.26 17.65
C PRO A 142 -2.84 3.63 18.32
N GLY A 143 -3.90 4.35 17.94
CA GLY A 143 -4.19 5.70 18.41
C GLY A 143 -3.48 6.83 17.65
N GLU A 144 -2.48 6.55 16.82
CA GLU A 144 -1.87 7.54 15.94
C GLU A 144 -2.75 7.80 14.71
N THR A 145 -2.51 8.94 14.06
CA THR A 145 -3.21 9.36 12.83
C THR A 145 -2.32 9.12 11.60
N LEU A 146 -2.86 8.37 10.63
CA LEU A 146 -2.26 8.15 9.32
C LEU A 146 -2.93 9.05 8.27
N LEU A 147 -2.13 9.78 7.50
CA LEU A 147 -2.56 10.39 6.23
C LEU A 147 -2.16 9.49 5.07
N VAL A 148 -3.11 9.16 4.21
CA VAL A 148 -2.90 8.40 2.98
C VAL A 148 -3.15 9.29 1.78
N GLN A 149 -2.10 9.61 1.02
CA GLN A 149 -2.25 10.28 -0.27
C GLN A 149 -2.78 9.27 -1.31
N GLY A 150 -3.82 9.67 -2.07
CA GLY A 150 -4.41 8.79 -3.07
C GLY A 150 -5.17 7.57 -2.50
N GLY A 151 -6.10 7.82 -1.58
CA GLY A 151 -6.84 6.80 -0.81
C GLY A 151 -7.59 5.75 -1.62
N THR A 152 -7.91 6.00 -2.89
CA THR A 152 -8.60 5.03 -3.76
C THR A 152 -7.68 4.20 -4.65
N SER A 153 -6.36 4.41 -4.60
CA SER A 153 -5.40 3.52 -5.27
C SER A 153 -5.37 2.14 -4.60
N GLY A 154 -4.79 1.13 -5.24
CA GLY A 154 -4.58 -0.18 -4.63
C GLY A 154 -3.84 -0.11 -3.28
N ILE A 155 -2.82 0.75 -3.19
CA ILE A 155 -2.11 1.04 -1.94
C ILE A 155 -3.03 1.74 -0.94
N GLY A 156 -3.79 2.75 -1.40
CA GLY A 156 -4.66 3.55 -0.54
C GLY A 156 -5.76 2.72 0.12
N VAL A 157 -6.48 1.90 -0.65
CA VAL A 157 -7.56 1.05 -0.11
C VAL A 157 -7.03 0.03 0.90
N THR A 158 -5.79 -0.45 0.70
CA THR A 158 -5.11 -1.34 1.63
C THR A 158 -4.68 -0.60 2.90
N ALA A 159 -4.04 0.57 2.76
CA ALA A 159 -3.55 1.36 3.89
C ALA A 159 -4.68 1.83 4.82
N ILE A 160 -5.80 2.30 4.25
CA ILE A 160 -6.98 2.71 5.01
C ILE A 160 -7.48 1.55 5.88
N GLN A 161 -7.74 0.39 5.27
CA GLN A 161 -8.31 -0.75 5.98
C GLN A 161 -7.35 -1.32 7.04
N LEU A 162 -6.06 -1.46 6.71
CA LEU A 162 -5.05 -1.97 7.64
C LEU A 162 -4.88 -1.05 8.84
N ALA A 163 -4.68 0.25 8.63
CA ALA A 163 -4.49 1.20 9.71
C ALA A 163 -5.73 1.28 10.60
N LYS A 164 -6.93 1.26 10.01
CA LYS A 164 -8.18 1.27 10.75
C LYS A 164 -8.38 -0.01 11.58
N ALA A 165 -8.14 -1.18 10.98
CA ALA A 165 -8.27 -2.47 11.68
C ALA A 165 -7.26 -2.63 12.82
N LEU A 166 -6.12 -1.93 12.76
CA LEU A 166 -5.08 -1.91 13.79
C LEU A 166 -5.19 -0.72 14.76
N GLY A 167 -6.28 0.03 14.74
CA GLY A 167 -6.63 1.01 15.76
C GLY A 167 -6.11 2.42 15.54
N SER A 168 -5.74 2.80 14.32
CA SER A 168 -5.32 4.17 13.98
C SER A 168 -6.49 5.01 13.46
N THR A 169 -6.39 6.33 13.58
CA THR A 169 -7.23 7.28 12.85
C THR A 169 -6.69 7.44 11.44
N VAL A 170 -7.56 7.48 10.44
CA VAL A 170 -7.15 7.55 9.03
C VAL A 170 -7.78 8.75 8.35
N ILE A 171 -6.92 9.58 7.76
CA ILE A 171 -7.29 10.66 6.84
C ILE A 171 -6.82 10.24 5.45
N ALA A 172 -7.69 10.31 4.45
CA ALA A 172 -7.33 9.98 3.07
C ALA A 172 -7.56 11.18 2.15
N THR A 173 -6.72 11.34 1.12
CA THR A 173 -6.99 12.30 0.04
C THR A 173 -7.46 11.56 -1.21
N ALA A 174 -8.37 12.17 -1.96
CA ALA A 174 -8.86 11.64 -3.22
C ALA A 174 -9.21 12.78 -4.20
N GLY A 175 -9.38 12.46 -5.49
CA GLY A 175 -9.54 13.46 -6.54
C GLY A 175 -11.00 13.70 -6.98
N SER A 176 -11.99 13.21 -6.25
CA SER A 176 -13.42 13.50 -6.44
C SER A 176 -14.21 13.16 -5.18
N ASP A 177 -15.41 13.73 -5.06
CA ASP A 177 -16.28 13.46 -3.91
C ASP A 177 -16.74 12.00 -3.86
N GLU A 178 -16.98 11.37 -5.01
CA GLU A 178 -17.26 9.93 -5.13
C GLU A 178 -16.11 9.09 -4.54
N LYS A 179 -14.88 9.45 -4.88
CA LYS A 179 -13.68 8.77 -4.35
C LYS A 179 -13.49 9.03 -2.87
N CYS A 180 -13.81 10.20 -2.37
CA CYS A 180 -13.81 10.50 -0.94
C CYS A 180 -14.86 9.64 -0.21
N ALA A 181 -16.08 9.52 -0.75
CA ALA A 181 -17.10 8.64 -0.20
C ALA A 181 -16.65 7.17 -0.15
N ALA A 182 -15.95 6.69 -1.19
CA ALA A 182 -15.36 5.36 -1.19
C ALA A 182 -14.30 5.20 -0.08
N CYS A 183 -13.43 6.18 0.15
CA CYS A 183 -12.46 6.14 1.26
C CYS A 183 -13.16 6.03 2.63
N LEU A 184 -14.23 6.78 2.85
CA LEU A 184 -15.02 6.71 4.09
C LEU A 184 -15.68 5.34 4.26
N THR A 185 -16.24 4.78 3.19
CA THR A 185 -16.83 3.42 3.19
C THR A 185 -15.80 2.34 3.54
N LEU A 186 -14.53 2.54 3.16
CA LEU A 186 -13.41 1.64 3.47
C LEU A 186 -12.89 1.79 4.91
N GLY A 187 -13.41 2.76 5.66
CA GLY A 187 -13.08 2.98 7.07
C GLY A 187 -12.16 4.17 7.33
N ALA A 188 -11.87 5.02 6.36
CA ALA A 188 -11.24 6.31 6.66
C ALA A 188 -12.15 7.14 7.56
N ASP A 189 -11.59 7.79 8.57
CA ASP A 189 -12.35 8.68 9.46
C ASP A 189 -12.66 10.01 8.76
N TYR A 190 -11.76 10.45 7.88
CA TYR A 190 -11.89 11.66 7.08
C TYR A 190 -11.38 11.42 5.66
N ALA A 191 -12.03 12.10 4.70
CA ALA A 191 -11.59 12.09 3.31
C ALA A 191 -11.61 13.53 2.75
N ILE A 192 -10.56 13.92 2.05
CA ILE A 192 -10.34 15.28 1.54
C ILE A 192 -10.26 15.23 0.02
N ASN A 193 -11.13 15.98 -0.66
CA ASN A 193 -11.04 16.17 -2.10
C ASN A 193 -9.99 17.24 -2.41
N TYR A 194 -8.76 16.81 -2.74
CA TYR A 194 -7.62 17.70 -2.99
C TYR A 194 -7.80 18.62 -4.21
N LYS A 195 -8.82 18.41 -5.04
CA LYS A 195 -9.13 19.30 -6.17
C LYS A 195 -9.98 20.51 -5.77
N THR A 196 -10.73 20.39 -4.70
CA THR A 196 -11.67 21.44 -4.23
C THR A 196 -11.33 21.97 -2.84
N GLN A 197 -10.47 21.27 -2.10
CA GLN A 197 -10.08 21.62 -0.74
C GLN A 197 -8.54 21.68 -0.62
N ASP A 198 -8.03 22.61 0.19
CA ASP A 198 -6.64 22.61 0.60
C ASP A 198 -6.43 21.56 1.72
N PHE A 199 -5.75 20.47 1.39
CA PHE A 199 -5.60 19.38 2.35
C PHE A 199 -4.78 19.77 3.59
N VAL A 200 -3.87 20.75 3.50
CA VAL A 200 -3.10 21.24 4.65
C VAL A 200 -4.03 21.93 5.65
N GLN A 201 -4.90 22.79 5.16
CA GLN A 201 -5.88 23.50 6.00
C GLN A 201 -6.87 22.52 6.65
N GLU A 202 -7.39 21.58 5.86
CA GLU A 202 -8.32 20.56 6.37
C GLU A 202 -7.68 19.66 7.42
N ILE A 203 -6.44 19.20 7.22
CA ILE A 203 -5.74 18.39 8.20
C ILE A 203 -5.51 19.17 9.50
N LYS A 204 -5.08 20.42 9.41
CA LYS A 204 -4.92 21.28 10.59
C LYS A 204 -6.24 21.44 11.35
N ARG A 205 -7.34 21.67 10.66
CA ARG A 205 -8.67 21.76 11.26
C ARG A 205 -9.06 20.45 11.95
N ILE A 206 -9.01 19.33 11.24
CA ILE A 206 -9.40 18.01 11.75
C ILE A 206 -8.59 17.64 13.00
N THR A 207 -7.28 17.84 12.97
CA THR A 207 -6.40 17.45 14.08
C THR A 207 -6.51 18.41 15.27
N SER A 208 -6.82 19.69 15.06
CA SER A 208 -7.09 20.65 16.12
C SER A 208 -8.42 20.34 16.82
N ASP A 209 -9.47 20.04 16.07
CA ASP A 209 -10.78 19.67 16.60
C ASP A 209 -10.69 18.38 17.43
N ALA A 210 -9.91 17.39 16.96
CA ALA A 210 -9.68 16.15 17.69
C ALA A 210 -8.94 16.38 19.03
N ALA A 211 -7.92 17.26 19.03
CA ALA A 211 -7.18 17.61 20.24
C ALA A 211 -8.08 18.34 21.26
N ALA A 212 -8.89 19.28 20.81
CA ALA A 212 -9.84 20.00 21.67
C ALA A 212 -10.88 19.06 22.31
N ASN A 213 -11.43 18.13 21.54
CA ASN A 213 -12.38 17.12 22.02
C ASN A 213 -11.74 16.17 23.03
N ALA A 214 -10.48 15.74 22.81
CA ALA A 214 -9.75 14.91 23.76
C ALA A 214 -9.52 15.62 25.09
N GLN A 215 -9.18 16.91 25.09
CA GLN A 215 -9.01 17.73 26.28
C GLN A 215 -10.33 17.92 27.04
N ALA A 216 -11.43 18.19 26.34
CA ALA A 216 -12.76 18.32 26.95
C ALA A 216 -13.20 17.02 27.65
N ASN A 217 -13.01 15.88 27.00
CA ASN A 217 -13.33 14.56 27.57
C ASN A 217 -12.43 14.18 28.77
N ALA A 218 -11.18 14.66 28.80
CA ALA A 218 -10.28 14.46 29.94
C ALA A 218 -10.69 15.32 31.15
N ALA A 219 -11.11 16.58 30.89
CA ALA A 219 -11.57 17.49 31.94
C ALA A 219 -12.87 17.00 32.61
N ASP A 220 -13.80 16.43 31.84
CA ASP A 220 -15.05 15.87 32.36
C ASP A 220 -14.82 14.65 33.26
N LYS A 221 -13.80 13.82 32.97
CA LYS A 221 -13.42 12.67 33.80
C LYS A 221 -12.69 13.05 35.11
N THR A 222 -12.16 14.27 35.21
CA THR A 222 -11.44 14.78 36.39
C THR A 222 -12.27 15.69 37.28
N ALA A 223 -13.51 16.02 36.87
CA ALA A 223 -14.44 16.82 37.66
C ALA A 223 -15.03 16.01 38.84
N SER A 224 -14.21 15.76 39.86
CA SER A 224 -14.69 15.50 41.24
C SER A 224 -14.75 16.82 41.98
N PRO A 225 -15.79 17.10 42.77
CA PRO A 225 -15.92 18.39 43.49
C PRO A 225 -14.96 18.41 44.69
N GLY A 226 -13.92 19.23 44.63
CA GLY A 226 -12.95 19.34 45.72
C GLY A 226 -12.01 20.54 45.60
N VAL A 227 -12.36 21.63 46.29
CA VAL A 227 -11.54 22.71 46.91
C VAL A 227 -10.78 23.67 45.95
N PRO A 228 -11.02 24.98 46.04
CA PRO A 228 -10.26 26.00 45.32
C PRO A 228 -8.92 26.27 45.96
N HIS A 229 -7.82 26.09 45.26
CA HIS A 229 -6.51 26.59 45.66
C HIS A 229 -6.11 27.78 44.75
N GLY A 230 -5.57 28.78 45.46
CA GLY A 230 -5.36 30.14 45.06
C GLY A 230 -4.46 30.42 43.88
N ASN A 231 -4.58 31.65 43.41
CA ASN A 231 -3.79 32.39 42.42
C ASN A 231 -2.29 32.09 42.44
N ALA A 232 -1.74 31.64 41.31
CA ALA A 232 -0.33 31.73 41.03
C ALA A 232 -0.12 32.39 39.65
N GLY A 233 0.82 33.28 39.65
CA GLY A 233 1.13 34.37 38.71
C GLY A 233 1.17 34.02 37.21
N GLN A 234 0.84 35.05 36.42
CA GLN A 234 1.06 35.15 34.99
C GLN A 234 2.54 35.17 34.65
N GLY A 235 3.11 34.02 34.38
CA GLY A 235 4.34 33.88 33.64
C GLY A 235 3.97 33.34 32.26
N GLY A 236 4.28 34.07 31.19
CA GLY A 236 4.01 33.66 29.83
C GLY A 236 4.76 32.35 29.48
N MET A 237 4.17 31.21 29.80
CA MET A 237 4.59 29.91 29.29
C MET A 237 4.19 29.85 27.83
N LEU A 238 5.17 29.67 26.95
CA LEU A 238 4.93 29.14 25.61
C LEU A 238 4.07 27.90 25.80
N SER A 239 2.87 27.89 25.21
CA SER A 239 1.93 26.79 25.34
C SER A 239 2.60 25.51 24.80
N ASN A 240 2.90 24.57 25.66
CA ASN A 240 3.36 23.22 25.32
C ASN A 240 2.20 22.35 24.79
N ALA A 241 1.20 22.95 24.15
CA ALA A 241 0.19 22.17 23.49
C ALA A 241 0.84 21.40 22.32
N PRO A 242 0.64 20.08 22.22
CA PRO A 242 1.17 19.30 21.11
C PRO A 242 0.74 19.94 19.80
N VAL A 243 1.68 20.04 18.84
CA VAL A 243 1.39 20.58 17.51
C VAL A 243 0.35 19.69 16.84
N ALA A 244 -0.83 20.25 16.53
CA ALA A 244 -1.86 19.54 15.79
C ALA A 244 -1.31 19.09 14.43
N GLY A 245 -1.52 17.81 14.10
CA GLY A 245 -1.01 17.21 12.87
C GLY A 245 -1.18 15.70 12.86
N VAL A 246 -0.77 15.08 11.76
CA VAL A 246 -0.78 13.63 11.58
C VAL A 246 0.57 13.01 11.99
N ASN A 247 0.54 11.78 12.48
CA ASN A 247 1.74 11.11 12.96
C ASN A 247 2.54 10.47 11.82
N VAL A 248 1.84 9.91 10.84
CA VAL A 248 2.46 9.24 9.68
C VAL A 248 1.79 9.71 8.40
N ILE A 249 2.59 9.92 7.37
CA ILE A 249 2.12 10.16 6.00
C ILE A 249 2.67 9.08 5.09
N LEU A 250 1.78 8.40 4.36
CA LEU A 250 2.12 7.52 3.27
C LEU A 250 1.93 8.28 1.96
N ASP A 251 3.03 8.61 1.30
CA ASP A 251 3.07 9.44 0.12
C ASP A 251 3.48 8.68 -1.13
N MET A 252 2.69 8.82 -2.19
CA MET A 252 2.99 8.32 -3.53
C MET A 252 3.06 9.44 -4.57
N VAL A 253 2.99 10.70 -4.13
CA VAL A 253 2.96 11.89 -5.00
C VAL A 253 4.34 12.52 -5.07
N ALA A 254 4.96 12.83 -3.93
CA ALA A 254 6.23 13.54 -3.80
C ALA A 254 6.22 14.94 -4.47
N GLY A 255 7.37 15.40 -5.00
CA GLY A 255 7.46 16.71 -5.63
C GLY A 255 7.02 17.83 -4.69
N ASP A 256 6.20 18.74 -5.17
CA ASP A 256 5.67 19.87 -4.39
C ASP A 256 4.78 19.48 -3.20
N TYR A 257 4.30 18.25 -3.14
CA TYR A 257 3.52 17.74 -2.00
C TYR A 257 4.35 17.63 -0.73
N VAL A 258 5.65 17.30 -0.83
CA VAL A 258 6.54 17.12 0.33
C VAL A 258 6.57 18.33 1.25
N ALA A 259 6.63 19.55 0.70
CA ALA A 259 6.59 20.77 1.51
C ALA A 259 5.30 20.91 2.31
N ARG A 260 4.18 20.65 1.66
CA ARG A 260 2.84 20.71 2.24
C ARG A 260 2.61 19.61 3.28
N GLU A 261 3.12 18.43 3.02
CA GLU A 261 3.05 17.27 3.93
C GLU A 261 3.85 17.51 5.22
N ILE A 262 5.04 18.10 5.12
CA ILE A 262 5.83 18.50 6.28
C ILE A 262 5.04 19.48 7.19
N GLU A 263 4.22 20.34 6.62
CA GLU A 263 3.33 21.21 7.39
C GLU A 263 2.21 20.46 8.13
N CYS A 264 1.81 19.29 7.60
CA CYS A 264 0.75 18.47 8.18
C CYS A 264 1.22 17.56 9.31
N LEU A 265 2.54 17.31 9.43
CA LEU A 265 3.07 16.39 10.43
C LEU A 265 3.02 16.99 11.84
N ALA A 266 2.63 16.18 12.80
CA ALA A 266 2.81 16.43 14.23
C ALA A 266 4.30 16.38 14.62
N GLU A 267 4.62 16.65 15.89
CA GLU A 267 5.96 16.40 16.43
C GLU A 267 6.31 14.91 16.34
N ASP A 268 7.58 14.61 16.07
CA ASP A 268 8.10 13.24 15.80
C ASP A 268 7.40 12.52 14.65
N GLY A 269 6.73 13.29 13.76
CA GLY A 269 6.00 12.79 12.61
C GLY A 269 6.92 12.14 11.56
N ARG A 270 6.35 11.20 10.78
CA ARG A 270 7.08 10.39 9.81
C ARG A 270 6.42 10.49 8.44
N LEU A 271 7.19 10.91 7.43
CA LEU A 271 6.80 10.92 6.02
C LEU A 271 7.51 9.76 5.31
N VAL A 272 6.74 8.90 4.66
CA VAL A 272 7.26 7.79 3.86
C VAL A 272 6.87 7.94 2.41
N ILE A 273 7.85 8.24 1.57
CA ILE A 273 7.69 8.39 0.12
C ILE A 273 7.86 7.01 -0.52
N ILE A 274 6.87 6.55 -1.27
CA ILE A 274 6.87 5.24 -1.96
C ILE A 274 6.76 5.36 -3.48
N ALA A 275 6.44 6.54 -4.00
CA ALA A 275 6.45 6.87 -5.43
C ALA A 275 6.63 8.38 -5.62
N VAL A 276 6.91 8.79 -6.84
CA VAL A 276 7.23 10.19 -7.19
C VAL A 276 6.34 10.67 -8.37
N GLN A 277 5.04 10.40 -8.30
CA GLN A 277 4.11 10.71 -9.39
C GLN A 277 3.97 12.21 -9.68
N GLY A 278 4.19 13.06 -8.68
CA GLY A 278 4.17 14.52 -8.78
C GLY A 278 5.53 15.16 -9.07
N GLY A 279 6.60 14.36 -9.15
CA GLY A 279 7.97 14.82 -9.43
C GLY A 279 9.00 14.23 -8.48
N VAL A 280 10.26 14.28 -8.91
CA VAL A 280 11.40 13.72 -8.15
C VAL A 280 12.05 14.74 -7.24
N ASP A 281 11.92 16.02 -7.55
CA ASP A 281 12.53 17.12 -6.81
C ASP A 281 11.53 17.73 -5.82
N ALA A 282 11.99 18.02 -4.60
CA ALA A 282 11.19 18.64 -3.56
C ALA A 282 11.98 19.74 -2.86
N LYS A 283 11.36 20.91 -2.67
CA LYS A 283 11.92 22.03 -1.89
C LYS A 283 11.04 22.26 -0.66
N PHE A 284 11.62 22.19 0.53
CA PHE A 284 10.88 22.31 1.79
C PHE A 284 11.64 23.07 2.87
N ASN A 285 10.96 23.45 3.95
CA ASN A 285 11.51 24.16 5.08
C ASN A 285 12.19 23.19 6.07
N ALA A 286 13.52 23.07 5.98
CA ALA A 286 14.31 22.23 6.89
C ALA A 286 14.19 22.63 8.37
N GLY A 287 13.86 23.91 8.66
CA GLY A 287 13.61 24.38 10.03
C GLY A 287 12.38 23.75 10.66
N LEU A 288 11.36 23.37 9.88
CA LEU A 288 10.22 22.59 10.40
C LEU A 288 10.64 21.17 10.76
N VAL A 289 11.47 20.54 9.92
CA VAL A 289 12.02 19.20 10.18
C VAL A 289 12.78 19.18 11.49
N LEU A 290 13.66 20.17 11.69
CA LEU A 290 14.44 20.31 12.92
C LEU A 290 13.55 20.52 14.15
N ARG A 291 12.68 21.52 14.12
CA ARG A 291 11.87 21.90 15.31
C ARG A 291 10.90 20.81 15.74
N ARG A 292 10.30 20.10 14.77
CA ARG A 292 9.33 19.03 15.04
C ARG A 292 9.95 17.63 15.08
N ARG A 293 11.29 17.52 14.95
CA ARG A 293 12.02 16.22 14.96
C ARG A 293 11.49 15.20 13.94
N LEU A 294 11.13 15.70 12.74
CA LEU A 294 10.48 14.90 11.71
C LEU A 294 11.45 13.88 11.08
N GLN A 295 10.90 12.76 10.63
CA GLN A 295 11.61 11.76 9.84
C GLN A 295 11.04 11.75 8.42
N ILE A 296 11.90 12.00 7.42
CA ILE A 296 11.56 11.88 6.01
C ILE A 296 12.33 10.69 5.47
N THR A 297 11.62 9.72 4.91
CA THR A 297 12.21 8.47 4.40
C THR A 297 11.50 8.01 3.14
N GLY A 298 12.11 7.10 2.42
CA GLY A 298 11.53 6.47 1.24
C GLY A 298 11.90 5.01 1.13
N SER A 299 11.22 4.27 0.25
CA SER A 299 11.54 2.88 -0.01
C SER A 299 11.23 2.47 -1.43
N THR A 300 11.92 1.40 -1.84
CA THR A 300 11.56 0.56 -2.97
C THR A 300 11.46 -0.88 -2.47
N LEU A 301 10.50 -1.64 -2.97
CA LEU A 301 10.28 -3.02 -2.51
C LEU A 301 10.87 -4.04 -3.50
N ARG A 302 10.68 -3.83 -4.81
CA ARG A 302 11.06 -4.80 -5.85
C ARG A 302 12.52 -5.27 -5.76
N PRO A 303 13.55 -4.39 -5.59
CA PRO A 303 14.96 -4.79 -5.53
C PRO A 303 15.40 -5.32 -4.16
N ARG A 304 14.52 -5.37 -3.16
CA ARG A 304 14.87 -5.87 -1.82
C ARG A 304 15.13 -7.37 -1.85
N SER A 305 15.97 -7.84 -0.92
CA SER A 305 16.33 -9.26 -0.81
C SER A 305 15.12 -10.16 -0.53
N ILE A 306 15.23 -11.43 -0.91
CA ILE A 306 14.23 -12.46 -0.60
C ILE A 306 13.99 -12.51 0.90
N ALA A 307 15.03 -12.52 1.73
CA ALA A 307 14.90 -12.56 3.19
C ALA A 307 14.08 -11.37 3.75
N PHE A 308 14.30 -10.16 3.23
CA PHE A 308 13.52 -8.98 3.63
C PHE A 308 12.03 -9.16 3.31
N LYS A 309 11.70 -9.63 2.12
CA LYS A 309 10.30 -9.85 1.70
C LYS A 309 9.68 -11.04 2.43
N THR A 310 10.46 -12.08 2.73
CA THR A 310 10.00 -13.23 3.55
C THR A 310 9.59 -12.78 4.95
N ALA A 311 10.35 -11.88 5.58
CA ALA A 311 9.99 -11.34 6.89
C ALA A 311 8.64 -10.58 6.83
N ILE A 312 8.40 -9.81 5.77
CA ILE A 312 7.10 -9.14 5.55
C ILE A 312 5.99 -10.17 5.37
N ALA A 313 6.21 -11.22 4.55
CA ALA A 313 5.22 -12.28 4.34
C ALA A 313 4.81 -12.94 5.67
N GLN A 314 5.77 -13.27 6.53
CA GLN A 314 5.51 -13.84 7.85
C GLN A 314 4.74 -12.88 8.75
N ALA A 315 5.09 -11.59 8.74
CA ALA A 315 4.37 -10.57 9.50
C ALA A 315 2.91 -10.42 9.03
N LEU A 316 2.69 -10.42 7.71
CA LEU A 316 1.35 -10.38 7.10
C LEU A 316 0.54 -11.61 7.48
N LEU A 317 1.11 -12.81 7.36
CA LEU A 317 0.45 -14.06 7.73
C LEU A 317 -0.01 -14.06 9.19
N LYS A 318 0.84 -13.55 10.07
CA LYS A 318 0.56 -13.49 11.52
C LYS A 318 -0.48 -12.43 11.88
N ASN A 319 -0.37 -11.23 11.33
CA ASN A 319 -1.10 -10.06 11.83
C ASN A 319 -2.29 -9.65 10.94
N VAL A 320 -2.27 -9.99 9.65
CA VAL A 320 -3.20 -9.48 8.65
C VAL A 320 -4.14 -10.56 8.12
N TRP A 321 -3.64 -11.78 7.84
CA TRP A 321 -4.45 -12.88 7.36
C TRP A 321 -5.68 -13.17 8.25
N PRO A 322 -5.56 -13.22 9.58
CA PRO A 322 -6.72 -13.37 10.46
C PRO A 322 -7.76 -12.26 10.32
N LEU A 323 -7.33 -11.03 10.00
CA LEU A 323 -8.26 -9.90 9.79
C LEU A 323 -9.02 -10.02 8.46
N ILE A 324 -8.36 -10.53 7.42
CA ILE A 324 -8.99 -10.81 6.13
C ILE A 324 -10.00 -11.95 6.29
N GLU A 325 -9.61 -13.06 6.91
CA GLU A 325 -10.47 -14.23 7.14
C GLU A 325 -11.68 -13.91 8.04
N ALA A 326 -11.53 -12.95 8.95
CA ALA A 326 -12.62 -12.41 9.76
C ALA A 326 -13.50 -11.38 9.05
N GLY A 327 -13.21 -11.06 7.77
CA GLY A 327 -13.96 -10.09 6.97
C GLY A 327 -13.78 -8.62 7.38
N LYS A 328 -12.79 -8.32 8.26
CA LYS A 328 -12.47 -6.95 8.68
C LYS A 328 -11.73 -6.16 7.60
N ILE A 329 -11.03 -6.86 6.72
CA ILE A 329 -10.32 -6.31 5.56
C ILE A 329 -10.80 -7.05 4.34
N LYS A 330 -11.15 -6.31 3.28
CA LYS A 330 -11.68 -6.85 2.03
C LYS A 330 -10.84 -6.39 0.85
N THR A 331 -10.73 -7.22 -0.17
CA THR A 331 -10.17 -6.82 -1.45
C THR A 331 -11.13 -5.89 -2.18
N VAL A 332 -10.58 -4.82 -2.78
CA VAL A 332 -11.36 -3.86 -3.57
C VAL A 332 -10.92 -4.01 -5.02
N ILE A 333 -11.76 -4.64 -5.84
CA ILE A 333 -11.48 -4.89 -7.25
C ILE A 333 -12.35 -3.99 -8.10
N HIS A 334 -11.72 -3.15 -8.92
CA HIS A 334 -12.42 -2.28 -9.86
C HIS A 334 -12.85 -3.03 -11.11
N SER A 335 -11.95 -3.81 -11.70
CA SER A 335 -12.20 -4.52 -12.96
C SER A 335 -11.33 -5.75 -13.11
N VAL A 336 -11.85 -6.74 -13.84
CA VAL A 336 -11.15 -7.97 -14.20
C VAL A 336 -11.11 -8.07 -15.73
N PHE A 337 -9.93 -8.26 -16.28
CA PHE A 337 -9.69 -8.38 -17.72
C PHE A 337 -9.16 -9.77 -18.06
N ALA A 338 -9.40 -10.23 -19.28
CA ALA A 338 -8.68 -11.37 -19.81
C ALA A 338 -7.23 -10.94 -20.20
N PRO A 339 -6.24 -11.85 -20.22
CA PRO A 339 -4.86 -11.50 -20.51
C PRO A 339 -4.63 -10.81 -21.86
N GLN A 340 -5.39 -11.18 -22.89
CA GLN A 340 -5.37 -10.51 -24.21
C GLN A 340 -5.80 -9.05 -24.17
N ASP A 341 -6.50 -8.62 -23.11
CA ASP A 341 -6.93 -7.24 -22.89
C ASP A 341 -6.00 -6.46 -21.92
N ALA A 342 -4.80 -6.96 -21.63
CA ALA A 342 -3.84 -6.31 -20.73
C ALA A 342 -3.54 -4.85 -21.13
N ALA A 343 -3.51 -4.56 -22.45
CA ALA A 343 -3.37 -3.19 -22.96
C ALA A 343 -4.52 -2.27 -22.49
N LYS A 344 -5.77 -2.73 -22.54
CA LYS A 344 -6.94 -1.98 -22.06
C LYS A 344 -6.88 -1.79 -20.54
N ALA A 345 -6.44 -2.81 -19.80
CA ALA A 345 -6.30 -2.76 -18.35
C ALA A 345 -5.22 -1.73 -17.93
N HIS A 346 -4.08 -1.66 -18.62
CA HIS A 346 -3.06 -0.63 -18.40
C HIS A 346 -3.56 0.76 -18.75
N ALA A 347 -4.28 0.91 -19.87
CA ALA A 347 -4.90 2.20 -20.25
C ALA A 347 -5.87 2.69 -19.15
N LEU A 348 -6.69 1.80 -18.58
CA LEU A 348 -7.57 2.14 -17.47
C LEU A 348 -6.77 2.59 -16.24
N MET A 349 -5.67 1.90 -15.90
CA MET A 349 -4.81 2.31 -14.78
C MET A 349 -4.24 3.72 -14.98
N GLU A 350 -3.88 4.09 -16.20
CA GLU A 350 -3.32 5.41 -16.52
C GLU A 350 -4.34 6.54 -16.38
N THR A 351 -5.63 6.26 -16.54
CA THR A 351 -6.69 7.29 -16.32
C THR A 351 -6.80 7.72 -14.87
N ASN A 352 -6.28 6.95 -13.92
CA ASN A 352 -6.47 7.15 -12.48
C ASN A 352 -7.97 7.22 -12.06
N GLN A 353 -8.90 6.67 -12.84
CA GLN A 353 -10.33 6.68 -12.51
C GLN A 353 -10.77 5.50 -11.64
N HIS A 354 -10.00 4.41 -11.65
CA HIS A 354 -10.29 3.20 -10.89
C HIS A 354 -10.27 3.44 -9.37
N ILE A 355 -10.98 2.59 -8.63
CA ILE A 355 -10.96 2.48 -7.17
C ILE A 355 -10.51 1.06 -6.83
N GLY A 356 -9.39 0.91 -6.14
CA GLY A 356 -8.82 -0.40 -5.80
C GLY A 356 -7.98 -1.02 -6.91
N LYS A 357 -8.11 -2.32 -7.12
CA LYS A 357 -7.25 -3.14 -7.97
C LYS A 357 -7.87 -3.44 -9.33
N ILE A 358 -6.99 -3.63 -10.31
CA ILE A 358 -7.31 -4.17 -11.63
C ILE A 358 -6.59 -5.52 -11.74
N VAL A 359 -7.26 -6.54 -12.29
CA VAL A 359 -6.78 -7.94 -12.30
C VAL A 359 -6.83 -8.52 -13.70
N LEU A 360 -5.85 -9.35 -14.05
CA LEU A 360 -5.88 -10.25 -15.20
C LEU A 360 -6.33 -11.64 -14.75
N ASP A 361 -7.35 -12.17 -15.36
CA ASP A 361 -7.92 -13.51 -15.10
C ASP A 361 -7.39 -14.51 -16.14
N TRP A 362 -6.42 -15.31 -15.75
CA TRP A 362 -5.74 -16.30 -16.60
C TRP A 362 -6.58 -17.55 -16.87
N SER A 363 -7.70 -17.74 -16.17
CA SER A 363 -8.64 -18.81 -16.52
C SER A 363 -9.34 -18.58 -17.86
N LYS A 364 -9.22 -17.36 -18.41
CA LYS A 364 -9.77 -16.93 -19.70
C LYS A 364 -8.73 -16.82 -20.82
N ALA A 365 -7.50 -17.34 -20.60
CA ALA A 365 -6.38 -17.29 -21.54
C ALA A 365 -6.37 -18.47 -22.52
#